data_4e053efcd333d53c21cbd7623b65b2d8
#
_entry.id   4e053efcd333d53c21cbd7623b65b2d8
#
_cell.length_a   1.000
_cell.length_b   1.000
_cell.length_c   1.000
_cell.angle_alpha   90.00
_cell.angle_beta   90.00
_cell.angle_gamma   90.00
#
_symmetry.space_group_name_H-M   'P 1'
#
loop_
_entity.id
_entity.type
_entity.pdbx_description
1 polymer ?
#
loop_
_entity_poly.entity_id
_entity_poly.type
_entity_poly.pdbx_seq_one_letter_code
_entity_poly.pdbx_strand_id
1 'polypeptide(L)'
;MTDAHASTTDSPASAADSALAAEKQRQKDELYALDISGVEWQGAPGTSPDEERVEIAHLPEGAVAMRSSLDKETVLRYTKAEWDAFVLGARDGEFDLR
;
A
#
# COMPACT_ATOMS: atom_id res chain seq x y z
N MET A 1 -32.96 21.55 12.35
CA MET A 1 -32.52 21.21 12.42
C MET A 1 -31.89 20.35 11.92
N THR A 2 -31.49 20.29 11.53
CA THR A 2 -30.94 19.61 11.12
C THR A 2 -30.24 18.80 11.23
N ASP A 3 -29.90 18.76 11.75
CA ASP A 3 -29.27 17.90 12.06
C ASP A 3 -29.54 16.65 11.78
N ALA A 4 -30.35 16.33 11.29
CA ALA A 4 -30.76 15.05 10.92
C ALA A 4 -29.68 14.24 10.27
N HIS A 5 -28.84 14.86 9.60
CA HIS A 5 -27.77 14.08 8.99
C HIS A 5 -26.82 13.54 10.03
N ALA A 6 -26.81 14.06 11.19
CA ALA A 6 -25.96 13.52 12.23
C ALA A 6 -26.31 12.08 12.55
N SER A 7 -27.58 11.74 12.41
CA SER A 7 -28.00 10.39 12.76
C SER A 7 -27.44 9.35 11.79
N THR A 8 -27.05 9.75 10.61
CA THR A 8 -26.51 8.78 9.66
C THR A 8 -25.16 8.24 10.10
N THR A 9 -24.43 9.01 10.89
CA THR A 9 -23.12 8.54 11.33
C THR A 9 -23.23 7.46 12.39
N ASP A 10 -24.41 7.30 12.96
CA ASP A 10 -24.62 6.31 14.00
C ASP A 10 -25.11 4.99 13.46
N SER A 11 -25.19 4.82 12.15
CA SER A 11 -25.65 3.57 11.61
C SER A 11 -24.66 2.45 11.90
N PRO A 12 -25.12 1.19 11.99
CA PRO A 12 -24.19 0.08 12.20
C PRO A 12 -23.15 -0.05 11.11
N ALA A 13 -23.50 0.29 9.87
CA ALA A 13 -22.54 0.24 8.78
C ALA A 13 -21.42 1.24 9.00
N SER A 14 -21.76 2.42 9.52
CA SER A 14 -20.77 3.44 9.80
C SER A 14 -19.80 2.99 10.88
N ALA A 15 -20.32 2.34 11.92
CA ALA A 15 -19.47 1.83 12.99
C ALA A 15 -18.54 0.74 12.48
N ALA A 16 -19.05 -0.13 11.61
CA ALA A 16 -18.22 -1.18 11.04
C ALA A 16 -17.12 -0.61 10.16
N ASP A 17 -17.45 0.43 9.38
CA ASP A 17 -16.46 1.09 8.54
C ASP A 17 -15.37 1.75 9.37
N SER A 18 -15.74 2.35 10.50
CA SER A 18 -14.76 2.97 11.37
C SER A 18 -13.82 1.95 12.00
N ALA A 19 -14.36 0.81 12.40
CA ALA A 19 -13.53 -0.25 12.96
C ALA A 19 -12.57 -0.81 11.91
N LEU A 20 -13.04 -0.97 10.68
CA LEU A 20 -12.20 -1.45 9.59
C LEU A 20 -11.10 -0.44 9.27
N ALA A 21 -11.43 0.84 9.26
CA ALA A 21 -10.44 1.88 9.00
C ALA A 21 -9.37 1.90 10.09
N ALA A 22 -9.77 1.73 11.35
CA ALA A 22 -8.82 1.68 12.46
C ALA A 22 -7.89 0.49 12.33
N GLU A 23 -8.42 -0.66 11.93
CA GLU A 23 -7.61 -1.85 11.75
C GLU A 23 -6.60 -1.66 10.62
N LYS A 24 -7.02 -1.07 9.51
CA LYS A 24 -6.12 -0.80 8.39
C LYS A 24 -5.03 0.18 8.80
N GLN A 25 -5.39 1.21 9.57
CA GLN A 25 -4.41 2.18 10.03
C GLN A 25 -3.38 1.52 10.95
N ARG A 26 -3.84 0.64 11.84
CA ARG A 26 -2.93 -0.07 12.72
C ARG A 26 -1.95 -0.94 11.93
N GLN A 27 -2.45 -1.61 10.90
CA GLN A 27 -1.60 -2.42 10.04
C GLN A 27 -0.55 -1.57 9.34
N LYS A 28 -0.93 -0.39 8.88
CA LYS A 28 0.02 0.51 8.24
C LYS A 28 1.05 1.02 9.24
N ASP A 29 0.62 1.36 10.44
CA ASP A 29 1.55 1.84 11.47
C ASP A 29 2.57 0.77 11.80
N GLU A 30 2.14 -0.48 11.94
CA GLU A 30 3.05 -1.58 12.21
C GLU A 30 4.00 -1.80 11.03
N LEU A 31 3.48 -1.68 9.83
CA LEU A 31 4.28 -1.87 8.62
C LEU A 31 5.39 -0.83 8.52
N TYR A 32 5.06 0.43 8.81
CA TYR A 32 6.05 1.50 8.73
C TYR A 32 7.02 1.49 9.91
N ALA A 33 6.71 0.73 10.96
CA ALA A 33 7.63 0.56 12.07
C ALA A 33 8.67 -0.54 11.83
N LEU A 34 8.49 -1.34 10.79
CA LEU A 34 9.44 -2.40 10.49
C LEU A 34 10.79 -1.83 10.07
N ASP A 35 11.86 -2.47 10.52
CA ASP A 35 13.19 -2.14 10.07
C ASP A 35 13.43 -2.82 8.73
N ILE A 36 13.58 -2.04 7.66
CA ILE A 36 13.77 -2.58 6.33
C ILE A 36 15.19 -2.37 5.82
N SER A 37 16.13 -2.10 6.71
CA SER A 37 17.50 -1.86 6.28
C SER A 37 18.17 -3.09 5.69
N GLY A 38 17.71 -4.28 6.05
CA GLY A 38 18.28 -5.52 5.56
C GLY A 38 17.51 -6.20 4.45
N VAL A 39 16.50 -5.55 3.88
CA VAL A 39 15.69 -6.20 2.85
C VAL A 39 16.44 -6.25 1.53
N GLU A 40 16.09 -7.23 0.73
CA GLU A 40 16.67 -7.40 -0.59
C GLU A 40 15.79 -6.72 -1.63
N TRP A 41 16.36 -5.76 -2.35
CA TRP A 41 15.63 -5.02 -3.37
C TRP A 41 15.81 -5.67 -4.73
N GLN A 42 14.72 -5.79 -5.47
CA GLN A 42 14.69 -6.44 -6.78
C GLN A 42 14.08 -5.50 -7.80
N GLY A 43 14.71 -5.40 -8.95
CA GLY A 43 14.13 -4.68 -10.08
C GLY A 43 13.30 -5.60 -10.94
N ALA A 44 12.55 -5.01 -11.87
CA ALA A 44 11.78 -5.80 -12.81
C ALA A 44 12.72 -6.60 -13.72
N PRO A 45 12.29 -7.80 -14.13
CA PRO A 45 13.10 -8.58 -15.07
C PRO A 45 13.39 -7.79 -16.33
N GLY A 46 14.63 -7.90 -16.80
CA GLY A 46 15.03 -7.22 -18.02
C GLY A 46 15.53 -5.81 -17.84
N THR A 47 15.47 -5.27 -16.62
CA THR A 47 16.04 -3.94 -16.38
C THR A 47 17.45 -4.07 -15.81
N SER A 48 18.30 -3.15 -16.22
CA SER A 48 19.68 -3.11 -15.75
C SER A 48 19.75 -2.31 -14.44
N PRO A 49 20.69 -2.64 -13.54
CA PRO A 49 20.88 -1.81 -12.34
C PRO A 49 21.23 -0.36 -12.65
N ASP A 50 21.76 -0.08 -13.84
CA ASP A 50 22.14 1.27 -14.23
C ASP A 50 20.99 2.09 -14.77
N GLU A 51 19.85 1.45 -15.04
CA GLU A 51 18.69 2.13 -15.58
C GLU A 51 17.75 2.56 -14.46
N GLU A 52 17.01 3.62 -14.72
CA GLU A 52 15.94 3.99 -13.82
C GLU A 52 14.92 2.86 -13.78
N ARG A 53 14.60 2.39 -12.59
CA ARG A 53 13.66 1.27 -12.45
C ARG A 53 12.96 1.36 -11.11
N VAL A 54 11.82 0.70 -11.05
CA VAL A 54 11.13 0.48 -9.79
C VAL A 54 11.71 -0.76 -9.13
N GLU A 55 12.01 -0.66 -7.85
CA GLU A 55 12.51 -1.78 -7.07
C GLU A 55 11.51 -2.16 -6.00
N ILE A 56 11.36 -3.44 -5.76
CA ILE A 56 10.47 -3.93 -4.71
C ILE A 56 11.25 -4.85 -3.77
N ALA A 57 10.76 -4.92 -2.54
CA ALA A 57 11.30 -5.84 -1.55
C ALA A 57 10.13 -6.51 -0.86
N HIS A 58 10.25 -7.82 -0.65
CA HIS A 58 9.21 -8.58 0.03
C HIS A 58 9.40 -8.47 1.53
N LEU A 59 8.33 -8.15 2.23
CA LEU A 59 8.31 -7.95 3.66
C LEU A 59 7.51 -9.08 4.32
N PRO A 60 7.60 -9.22 5.64
CA PRO A 60 6.82 -10.27 6.31
C PRO A 60 5.32 -10.15 6.04
N GLU A 61 4.64 -11.28 6.10
CA GLU A 61 3.19 -11.38 5.98
C GLU A 61 2.67 -10.89 4.64
N GLY A 62 3.48 -11.00 3.60
CA GLY A 62 3.05 -10.66 2.24
C GLY A 62 3.08 -9.18 1.92
N ALA A 63 3.54 -8.34 2.83
CA ALA A 63 3.66 -6.92 2.56
C ALA A 63 4.81 -6.67 1.58
N VAL A 64 4.83 -5.50 0.96
CA VAL A 64 5.82 -5.15 -0.06
C VAL A 64 6.25 -3.71 0.12
N ALA A 65 7.54 -3.47 0.00
CA ALA A 65 8.09 -2.12 -0.08
C ALA A 65 8.44 -1.81 -1.54
N MET A 66 8.31 -0.55 -1.93
CA MET A 66 8.58 -0.12 -3.30
C MET A 66 9.33 1.20 -3.28
N ARG A 67 10.30 1.33 -4.16
CA ARG A 67 11.04 2.59 -4.31
C ARG A 67 11.51 2.75 -5.74
N SER A 68 11.88 3.97 -6.10
CA SER A 68 12.56 4.23 -7.35
C SER A 68 14.07 4.06 -7.16
N SER A 69 14.75 3.56 -8.17
CA SER A 69 16.20 3.44 -8.11
C SER A 69 16.87 4.82 -8.07
N LEU A 70 16.17 5.87 -8.49
CA LEU A 70 16.71 7.23 -8.47
C LEU A 70 16.50 7.91 -7.12
N ASP A 71 15.58 7.42 -6.30
CA ASP A 71 15.29 8.02 -5.00
C ASP A 71 15.09 6.90 -4.00
N LYS A 72 16.20 6.42 -3.45
CA LYS A 72 16.17 5.27 -2.58
C LYS A 72 15.75 5.62 -1.15
N GLU A 73 15.60 6.91 -0.86
CA GLU A 73 15.18 7.32 0.48
C GLU A 73 13.67 7.35 0.61
N THR A 74 12.96 7.53 -0.48
CA THR A 74 11.50 7.54 -0.45
C THR A 74 11.00 6.13 -0.73
N VAL A 75 10.50 5.48 0.31
CA VAL A 75 10.03 4.10 0.23
C VAL A 75 8.56 4.05 0.58
N LEU A 76 7.78 3.49 -0.32
CA LEU A 76 6.36 3.23 -0.07
C LEU A 76 6.21 1.82 0.43
N ARG A 77 5.27 1.60 1.34
CA ARG A 77 5.04 0.27 1.91
C ARG A 77 3.58 -0.07 1.77
N TYR A 78 3.32 -1.29 1.33
CA TYR A 78 1.98 -1.78 1.05
C TYR A 78 1.71 -3.00 1.90
N THR A 79 0.52 -3.07 2.51
CA THR A 79 0.08 -4.33 3.11
C THR A 79 -0.16 -5.33 2.00
N LYS A 80 -0.30 -6.61 2.38
CA LYS A 80 -0.59 -7.64 1.38
C LYS A 80 -1.85 -7.33 0.60
N ALA A 81 -2.91 -6.88 1.29
CA ALA A 81 -4.17 -6.58 0.63
C ALA A 81 -4.02 -5.43 -0.36
N GLU A 82 -3.27 -4.39 0.03
CA GLU A 82 -3.03 -3.26 -0.86
C GLU A 82 -2.20 -3.66 -2.07
N TRP A 83 -1.19 -4.49 -1.86
CA TRP A 83 -0.35 -4.94 -2.95
C TRP A 83 -1.13 -5.82 -3.92
N ASP A 84 -1.95 -6.73 -3.39
CA ASP A 84 -2.77 -7.60 -4.24
C ASP A 84 -3.73 -6.78 -5.09
N ALA A 85 -4.34 -5.74 -4.50
CA ALA A 85 -5.26 -4.88 -5.24
C ALA A 85 -4.51 -4.10 -6.32
N PHE A 86 -3.32 -3.62 -6.02
CA PHE A 86 -2.53 -2.88 -7.00
C PHE A 86 -2.15 -3.78 -8.18
N VAL A 87 -1.69 -4.98 -7.90
CA VAL A 87 -1.29 -5.91 -8.97
C VAL A 87 -2.50 -6.30 -9.81
N LEU A 88 -3.64 -6.55 -9.18
CA LEU A 88 -4.84 -6.91 -9.90
C LEU A 88 -5.29 -5.77 -10.81
N GLY A 89 -5.27 -4.53 -10.31
CA GLY A 89 -5.63 -3.37 -11.11
C GLY A 89 -4.69 -3.19 -12.30
N ALA A 90 -3.40 -3.39 -12.08
CA ALA A 90 -2.44 -3.25 -13.16
C ALA A 90 -2.65 -4.31 -14.23
N ARG A 91 -2.96 -5.55 -13.82
CA ARG A 91 -3.23 -6.63 -14.76
C ARG A 91 -4.49 -6.38 -15.57
N ASP A 92 -5.48 -5.72 -14.96
CA ASP A 92 -6.73 -5.41 -15.65
C ASP A 92 -6.65 -4.15 -16.49
N GLY A 93 -5.50 -3.47 -16.50
CA GLY A 93 -5.31 -2.27 -17.29
C GLY A 93 -5.88 -1.02 -16.67
N GLU A 94 -6.23 -1.03 -15.39
CA GLU A 94 -6.83 0.14 -14.75
C GLU A 94 -5.90 1.33 -14.70
N PHE A 95 -4.59 1.10 -14.78
CA PHE A 95 -3.60 2.17 -14.72
C PHE A 95 -3.07 2.54 -16.09
N ASP A 96 -3.70 2.05 -17.14
CA ASP A 96 -3.27 2.35 -18.50
C ASP A 96 -3.90 3.68 -18.92
N LEU A 97 -3.09 4.72 -18.91
CA LEU A 97 -3.55 6.09 -19.19
C LEU A 97 -3.31 6.43 -20.66
N ARG A 98 -4.34 6.32 -21.45
CA ARG A 98 -4.23 6.64 -22.87
C ARG A 98 -5.28 7.55 -23.35
#